data_a0c36898006821aee43b953ab608a9c8
#
_entry.id   a0c36898006821aee43b953ab608a9c8
#
_cell.length_a   1.000
_cell.length_b   1.000
_cell.length_c   1.000
_cell.angle_alpha   90.00
_cell.angle_beta   90.00
_cell.angle_gamma   90.00
#
_symmetry.space_group_name_H-M   'P 1'
#
loop_
_entity.id
_entity.type
_entity.pdbx_description
1 polymer ?
#
loop_
_entity_poly.entity_id
_entity_poly.type
_entity_poly.pdbx_seq_one_letter_code
_entity_poly.pdbx_strand_id
1 'polypeptide(L)'
;SLYDDAVKLVKKAGKLEKKEKLDKAKKLYAQAFSKLEKAYKSDKKNPDILNYMGFTTRKVGNFDQAEKFYLEGLKIKPNHNGINEYLGELYVQTNQIDKANERLAVLKNCNCDEYNELQLIIKNKGVKVY
;
A
#
# COMPACT_ATOMS: atom_id res chain seq x y z
N SER A 1 19.45 -4.58 3.02
CA SER A 1 18.75 -5.48 2.10
C SER A 1 17.98 -4.67 1.05
N LEU A 2 17.61 -5.34 -0.03
CA LEU A 2 16.79 -4.71 -1.08
C LEU A 2 15.45 -4.22 -0.53
N TYR A 3 14.84 -5.00 0.35
CA TYR A 3 13.58 -4.62 0.98
C TYR A 3 13.75 -3.35 1.82
N ASP A 4 14.75 -3.30 2.68
CA ASP A 4 14.99 -2.14 3.53
C ASP A 4 15.30 -0.89 2.72
N ASP A 5 16.07 -1.03 1.66
CA ASP A 5 16.39 0.07 0.76
C ASP A 5 15.14 0.59 0.07
N ALA A 6 14.26 -0.32 -0.37
CA ALA A 6 12.99 0.07 -0.99
C ALA A 6 12.11 0.83 0.01
N VAL A 7 12.00 0.36 1.26
CA VAL A 7 11.21 1.03 2.30
C VAL A 7 11.72 2.45 2.55
N LYS A 8 13.04 2.64 2.57
CA LYS A 8 13.62 3.98 2.71
C LYS A 8 13.23 4.90 1.55
N LEU A 9 13.25 4.37 0.32
CA LEU A 9 12.82 5.14 -0.86
C LEU A 9 11.34 5.51 -0.76
N VAL A 10 10.49 4.59 -0.30
CA VAL A 10 9.06 4.86 -0.11
C VAL A 10 8.84 5.99 0.89
N LYS A 11 9.56 5.98 2.01
CA LYS A 11 9.46 7.05 3.01
C LYS A 11 9.89 8.39 2.46
N LYS A 12 11.00 8.41 1.70
CA LYS A 12 11.49 9.62 1.06
C LYS A 12 10.50 10.15 0.02
N ALA A 13 9.91 9.25 -0.77
CA ALA A 13 8.89 9.62 -1.75
C ALA A 13 7.67 10.23 -1.07
N GLY A 14 7.22 9.67 0.05
CA GLY A 14 6.11 10.22 0.82
C GLY A 14 6.36 11.64 1.31
N LYS A 15 7.58 11.94 1.73
CA LYS A 15 7.96 13.29 2.13
C LYS A 15 7.93 14.26 0.94
N LEU A 16 8.33 13.80 -0.24
CA LEU A 16 8.26 14.61 -1.47
C LEU A 16 6.82 14.89 -1.88
N GLU A 17 5.92 13.90 -1.72
CA GLU A 17 4.49 14.11 -1.98
C GLU A 17 3.92 15.22 -1.09
N LYS A 18 4.25 15.20 0.20
CA LYS A 18 3.79 16.23 1.14
C LYS A 18 4.25 17.63 0.74
N LYS A 19 5.39 17.72 0.06
CA LYS A 19 5.93 18.98 -0.47
C LYS A 19 5.44 19.26 -1.89
N GLU A 20 4.48 18.48 -2.38
CA GLU A 20 3.90 18.59 -3.72
C GLU A 20 4.91 18.40 -4.85
N LYS A 21 6.01 17.71 -4.58
CA LYS A 21 7.02 17.36 -5.58
C LYS A 21 6.70 16.01 -6.20
N LEU A 22 5.57 15.96 -6.92
CA LEU A 22 4.95 14.70 -7.35
C LEU A 22 5.79 13.91 -8.35
N ASP A 23 6.43 14.58 -9.31
CA ASP A 23 7.26 13.89 -10.31
C ASP A 23 8.46 13.21 -9.66
N LYS A 24 9.11 13.90 -8.72
CA LYS A 24 10.23 13.32 -7.98
C LYS A 24 9.79 12.15 -7.11
N ALA A 25 8.63 12.28 -6.48
CA ALA A 25 8.06 11.21 -5.67
C ALA A 25 7.81 9.96 -6.53
N LYS A 26 7.19 10.12 -7.70
CA LYS A 26 6.92 8.99 -8.61
C LYS A 26 8.19 8.27 -9.03
N LYS A 27 9.26 9.01 -9.31
CA LYS A 27 10.56 8.41 -9.67
C LYS A 27 11.08 7.53 -8.53
N LEU A 28 10.98 8.00 -7.29
CA LEU A 28 11.43 7.22 -6.13
C LEU A 28 10.55 5.99 -5.90
N TYR A 29 9.23 6.11 -6.09
CA TYR A 29 8.35 4.94 -6.01
C TYR A 29 8.70 3.90 -7.07
N ALA A 30 9.01 4.33 -8.29
CA ALA A 30 9.43 3.41 -9.36
C ALA A 30 10.75 2.72 -9.01
N GLN A 31 11.71 3.46 -8.44
CA GLN A 31 12.98 2.89 -7.99
C GLN A 31 12.76 1.87 -6.88
N ALA A 32 11.88 2.20 -5.93
CA ALA A 32 11.52 1.28 -4.85
C ALA A 32 10.91 0.00 -5.40
N PHE A 33 9.99 0.12 -6.36
CA PHE A 33 9.37 -1.04 -6.99
C PHE A 33 10.42 -1.96 -7.63
N SER A 34 11.40 -1.39 -8.34
CA SER A 34 12.45 -2.20 -8.97
C SER A 34 13.23 -3.03 -7.94
N LYS A 35 13.54 -2.45 -6.79
CA LYS A 35 14.21 -3.18 -5.71
C LYS A 35 13.32 -4.26 -5.11
N LEU A 36 12.03 -3.95 -4.94
CA LEU A 36 11.05 -4.91 -4.41
C LEU A 36 10.85 -6.08 -5.35
N GLU A 37 10.83 -5.83 -6.66
CA GLU A 37 10.70 -6.87 -7.67
C GLU A 37 11.87 -7.85 -7.59
N LYS A 38 13.09 -7.36 -7.42
CA LYS A 38 14.26 -8.20 -7.23
C LYS A 38 14.16 -9.00 -5.92
N ALA A 39 13.72 -8.36 -4.84
CA ALA A 39 13.52 -9.05 -3.56
C ALA A 39 12.45 -10.15 -3.70
N TYR A 40 11.38 -9.86 -4.42
CA TYR A 40 10.29 -10.81 -4.65
C TYR A 40 10.79 -12.08 -5.36
N LYS A 41 11.68 -11.94 -6.34
CA LYS A 41 12.22 -13.11 -7.06
C LYS A 41 12.92 -14.10 -6.14
N SER A 42 13.52 -13.63 -5.05
CA SER A 42 14.19 -14.46 -4.06
C SER A 42 13.29 -14.91 -2.92
N ASP A 43 12.14 -14.28 -2.72
CA ASP A 43 11.26 -14.53 -1.59
C ASP A 43 9.81 -14.26 -1.98
N LYS A 44 9.26 -15.14 -2.81
CA LYS A 44 7.94 -14.96 -3.43
C LYS A 44 6.76 -15.09 -2.47
N LYS A 45 6.98 -15.66 -1.29
CA LYS A 45 5.91 -15.86 -0.30
C LYS A 45 6.02 -14.89 0.88
N ASN A 46 6.57 -13.72 0.62
CA ASN A 46 6.70 -12.67 1.63
C ASN A 46 5.62 -11.61 1.42
N PRO A 47 4.58 -11.58 2.28
CA PRO A 47 3.50 -10.61 2.11
C PRO A 47 3.96 -9.15 2.32
N ASP A 48 5.02 -8.90 3.08
CA ASP A 48 5.52 -7.53 3.26
C ASP A 48 6.09 -6.97 1.97
N ILE A 49 6.77 -7.79 1.18
CA ILE A 49 7.27 -7.38 -0.14
C ILE A 49 6.08 -7.07 -1.05
N LEU A 50 5.08 -7.94 -1.08
CA LEU A 50 3.89 -7.76 -1.91
C LEU A 50 3.10 -6.52 -1.50
N ASN A 51 3.05 -6.22 -0.20
CA ASN A 51 2.42 -5.01 0.30
C ASN A 51 3.03 -3.75 -0.32
N TYR A 52 4.36 -3.64 -0.30
CA TYR A 52 5.02 -2.47 -0.86
C TYR A 52 5.05 -2.48 -2.40
N MET A 53 5.03 -3.65 -3.04
CA MET A 53 4.85 -3.72 -4.49
C MET A 53 3.49 -3.13 -4.87
N GLY A 54 2.45 -3.48 -4.13
CA GLY A 54 1.13 -2.90 -4.33
C GLY A 54 1.12 -1.39 -4.07
N PHE A 55 1.74 -0.97 -2.98
CA PHE A 55 1.79 0.44 -2.59
C PHE A 55 2.49 1.31 -3.64
N THR A 56 3.68 0.91 -4.07
CA THR A 56 4.46 1.66 -5.07
C THR A 56 3.77 1.68 -6.43
N THR A 57 3.15 0.58 -6.81
CA THR A 57 2.39 0.48 -8.06
C THR A 57 1.17 1.39 -8.06
N ARG A 58 0.45 1.46 -6.92
CA ARG A 58 -0.66 2.39 -6.75
C ARG A 58 -0.19 3.84 -6.87
N LYS A 59 0.93 4.17 -6.23
CA LYS A 59 1.46 5.54 -6.20
C LYS A 59 1.85 6.05 -7.58
N VAL A 60 2.24 5.17 -8.50
CA VAL A 60 2.50 5.57 -9.89
C VAL A 60 1.25 5.48 -10.77
N GLY A 61 0.10 5.15 -10.20
CA GLY A 61 -1.19 5.20 -10.90
C GLY A 61 -1.66 3.89 -11.54
N ASN A 62 -0.97 2.78 -11.32
CA ASN A 62 -1.33 1.50 -11.90
C ASN A 62 -2.20 0.69 -10.91
N PHE A 63 -3.48 1.07 -10.83
CA PHE A 63 -4.38 0.56 -9.80
C PHE A 63 -4.72 -0.91 -9.94
N ASP A 64 -4.96 -1.39 -11.16
CA ASP A 64 -5.29 -2.81 -11.39
C ASP A 64 -4.14 -3.72 -10.96
N GLN A 65 -2.92 -3.37 -11.31
CA GLN A 65 -1.76 -4.14 -10.93
C GLN A 65 -1.50 -4.08 -9.43
N ALA A 66 -1.75 -2.92 -8.81
CA ALA A 66 -1.64 -2.77 -7.35
C ALA A 66 -2.58 -3.73 -6.63
N GLU A 67 -3.83 -3.81 -7.07
CA GLU A 67 -4.80 -4.73 -6.49
C GLU A 67 -4.32 -6.19 -6.57
N LYS A 68 -3.75 -6.57 -7.71
CA LYS A 68 -3.25 -7.94 -7.89
C LYS A 68 -2.14 -8.28 -6.90
N PHE A 69 -1.20 -7.37 -6.65
CA PHE A 69 -0.15 -7.58 -5.67
C PHE A 69 -0.72 -7.72 -4.25
N TYR A 70 -1.65 -6.86 -3.88
CA TYR A 70 -2.30 -6.94 -2.57
C TYR A 70 -3.06 -8.26 -2.39
N LEU A 71 -3.82 -8.67 -3.40
CA LEU A 71 -4.57 -9.93 -3.32
C LEU A 71 -3.65 -11.14 -3.23
N GLU A 72 -2.53 -11.13 -3.93
CA GLU A 72 -1.52 -12.18 -3.81
C GLU A 72 -0.99 -12.25 -2.38
N GLY A 73 -0.70 -11.10 -1.77
CA GLY A 73 -0.25 -11.05 -0.39
C GLY A 73 -1.29 -11.55 0.61
N LEU A 74 -2.57 -11.26 0.37
CA LEU A 74 -3.65 -11.74 1.23
C LEU A 74 -3.89 -13.24 1.11
N LYS A 75 -3.54 -13.85 -0.02
CA LYS A 75 -3.57 -15.32 -0.12
C LYS A 75 -2.55 -15.96 0.82
N ILE A 76 -1.42 -15.29 1.03
CA ILE A 76 -0.37 -15.79 1.93
C ILE A 76 -0.73 -15.49 3.38
N LYS A 77 -1.17 -14.26 3.67
CA LYS A 77 -1.53 -13.82 5.02
C LYS A 77 -2.82 -12.99 4.99
N PRO A 78 -4.00 -13.63 5.11
CA PRO A 78 -5.29 -12.93 4.97
C PRO A 78 -5.51 -11.78 5.96
N ASN A 79 -4.89 -11.83 7.13
CA ASN A 79 -5.04 -10.78 8.16
C ASN A 79 -3.84 -9.82 8.22
N HIS A 80 -3.05 -9.74 7.16
CA HIS A 80 -1.92 -8.81 7.11
C HIS A 80 -2.43 -7.37 7.27
N ASN A 81 -2.01 -6.69 8.34
CA ASN A 81 -2.53 -5.37 8.68
C ASN A 81 -2.25 -4.34 7.59
N GLY A 82 -1.00 -4.26 7.14
CA GLY A 82 -0.62 -3.28 6.11
C GLY A 82 -1.35 -3.47 4.80
N ILE A 83 -1.49 -4.72 4.32
CA ILE A 83 -2.18 -4.99 3.06
C ILE A 83 -3.67 -4.64 3.18
N ASN A 84 -4.32 -5.03 4.28
CA ASN A 84 -5.74 -4.72 4.46
C ASN A 84 -5.97 -3.20 4.51
N GLU A 85 -5.09 -2.45 5.15
CA GLU A 85 -5.19 -0.99 5.15
C GLU A 85 -5.00 -0.42 3.74
N TYR A 86 -3.90 -0.77 3.08
CA TYR A 86 -3.56 -0.16 1.79
C TYR A 86 -4.51 -0.59 0.67
N LEU A 87 -4.95 -1.85 0.66
CA LEU A 87 -5.97 -2.30 -0.30
C LEU A 87 -7.29 -1.58 -0.05
N GLY A 88 -7.64 -1.39 1.23
CA GLY A 88 -8.81 -0.59 1.58
C GLY A 88 -8.72 0.84 1.06
N GLU A 89 -7.56 1.48 1.20
CA GLU A 89 -7.32 2.82 0.66
C GLU A 89 -7.44 2.84 -0.87
N LEU A 90 -6.91 1.83 -1.54
CA LEU A 90 -7.05 1.69 -2.99
C LEU A 90 -8.53 1.59 -3.39
N TYR A 91 -9.32 0.81 -2.67
CA TYR A 91 -10.73 0.68 -2.94
C TYR A 91 -11.50 1.99 -2.74
N VAL A 92 -11.14 2.78 -1.73
CA VAL A 92 -11.71 4.11 -1.57
C VAL A 92 -11.34 4.99 -2.77
N GLN A 93 -10.08 4.98 -3.17
CA GLN A 93 -9.57 5.77 -4.29
C GLN A 93 -10.24 5.41 -5.61
N THR A 94 -10.62 4.15 -5.80
CA THR A 94 -11.30 3.68 -7.01
C THR A 94 -12.82 3.59 -6.84
N ASN A 95 -13.35 4.26 -5.82
CA ASN A 95 -14.78 4.37 -5.55
C ASN A 95 -15.48 3.02 -5.32
N GLN A 96 -14.78 2.12 -4.62
CA GLN A 96 -15.30 0.80 -4.24
C GLN A 96 -15.44 0.71 -2.71
N ILE A 97 -16.32 1.55 -2.16
CA ILE A 97 -16.46 1.73 -0.71
C ILE A 97 -16.87 0.44 0.00
N ASP A 98 -17.73 -0.37 -0.60
CA ASP A 98 -18.14 -1.65 0.02
C ASP A 98 -16.95 -2.58 0.22
N LYS A 99 -16.05 -2.66 -0.77
CA LYS A 99 -14.84 -3.45 -0.66
C LYS A 99 -13.87 -2.87 0.37
N ALA A 100 -13.80 -1.54 0.47
CA ALA A 100 -12.98 -0.90 1.50
C ALA A 100 -13.49 -1.26 2.90
N ASN A 101 -14.81 -1.28 3.10
CA ASN A 101 -15.40 -1.66 4.37
C ASN A 101 -15.14 -3.13 4.71
N GLU A 102 -15.06 -4.01 3.72
CA GLU A 102 -14.67 -5.41 3.95
C GLU A 102 -13.25 -5.51 4.51
N ARG A 103 -12.33 -4.68 3.99
CA ARG A 103 -10.94 -4.64 4.51
C ARG A 103 -10.91 -4.07 5.93
N LEU A 104 -11.72 -3.05 6.18
CA LEU A 104 -11.83 -2.47 7.53
C LEU A 104 -12.35 -3.51 8.53
N ALA A 105 -13.32 -4.32 8.13
CA ALA A 105 -13.87 -5.37 9.00
C ALA A 105 -12.80 -6.40 9.40
N VAL A 106 -11.89 -6.75 8.49
CA VAL A 106 -10.79 -7.67 8.80
C VAL A 106 -9.87 -7.07 9.87
N LEU A 107 -9.69 -5.73 9.88
CA LEU A 107 -8.82 -5.04 10.83
C LEU A 107 -9.49 -4.77 12.18
N LYS A 108 -10.76 -5.03 12.34
CA LYS A 108 -11.57 -4.59 13.50
C LYS A 108 -10.93 -4.88 14.86
N ASN A 109 -10.30 -6.05 15.01
CA ASN A 109 -9.73 -6.46 16.29
C ASN A 109 -8.21 -6.45 16.32
N CYS A 110 -7.58 -5.75 15.36
CA CYS A 110 -6.11 -5.73 15.27
C CYS A 110 -5.44 -4.93 16.38
N ASN A 111 -6.15 -3.98 16.99
CA ASN A 111 -5.59 -3.02 17.95
C ASN A 111 -4.36 -2.33 17.35
N CYS A 112 -4.50 -1.80 16.13
CA CYS A 112 -3.40 -1.31 15.32
C CYS A 112 -3.75 0.01 14.66
N ASP A 113 -2.72 0.77 14.25
CA ASP A 113 -2.89 2.07 13.58
C ASP A 113 -3.57 1.91 12.21
N GLU A 114 -3.35 0.79 11.55
CA GLU A 114 -3.92 0.51 10.23
C GLU A 114 -5.45 0.59 10.23
N TYR A 115 -6.09 0.09 11.28
CA TYR A 115 -7.54 0.22 11.42
C TYR A 115 -7.97 1.68 11.49
N ASN A 116 -7.31 2.46 12.32
CA ASN A 116 -7.64 3.87 12.53
C ASN A 116 -7.43 4.69 11.25
N GLU A 117 -6.34 4.43 10.55
CA GLU A 117 -6.02 5.13 9.30
C GLU A 117 -7.06 4.82 8.23
N LEU A 118 -7.40 3.56 8.03
CA LEU A 118 -8.40 3.18 7.02
C LEU A 118 -9.77 3.73 7.36
N GLN A 119 -10.16 3.69 8.64
CA GLN A 119 -11.43 4.24 9.09
C GLN A 119 -11.53 5.74 8.76
N LEU A 120 -10.47 6.51 9.00
CA LEU A 120 -10.43 7.92 8.67
C LEU A 120 -10.55 8.16 7.16
N ILE A 121 -9.84 7.38 6.37
CA ILE A 121 -9.87 7.54 4.91
C ILE A 121 -11.25 7.23 4.35
N ILE A 122 -11.91 6.19 4.84
CA ILE A 122 -13.30 5.88 4.45
C ILE A 122 -14.23 7.01 4.85
N LYS A 123 -14.11 7.49 6.08
CA LYS A 123 -14.94 8.58 6.61
C LYS A 123 -14.76 9.87 5.82
N ASN A 124 -13.55 10.16 5.37
CA ASN A 124 -13.24 11.38 4.63
C ASN A 124 -13.27 11.17 3.11
N LYS A 125 -13.83 10.06 2.64
CA LYS A 125 -14.03 9.73 1.21
C LYS A 125 -12.73 9.84 0.40
N GLY A 126 -11.64 9.35 0.99
CA GLY A 126 -10.34 9.30 0.31
C GLY A 126 -9.47 10.54 0.50
N VAL A 127 -9.95 11.56 1.18
CA VAL A 127 -9.10 12.72 1.51
C VAL A 127 -8.24 12.35 2.71
N LYS A 128 -6.92 12.35 2.52
CA LYS A 128 -5.99 12.04 3.61
C LYS A 128 -5.92 13.20 4.58
N VAL A 129 -6.09 12.90 5.87
CA VAL A 129 -5.96 13.88 6.94
C VAL A 129 -4.55 13.76 7.51
N TYR A 130 -3.81 14.85 7.48
CA TYR A 130 -2.46 14.91 8.01
C TYR A 130 -2.46 15.52 9.41
#